data_6a70ff8a50a4def0588ed809684140d0
#
_entry.id   6a70ff8a50a4def0588ed809684140d0
#
_cell.length_a   1.000
_cell.length_b   1.000
_cell.length_c   1.000
_cell.angle_alpha   90.00
_cell.angle_beta   90.00
_cell.angle_gamma   90.00
#
_symmetry.space_group_name_H-M   'P 1'
#
loop_
_entity.id
_entity.type
_entity.pdbx_description
1 polymer ?
#
loop_
_entity_poly.entity_id
_entity_poly.type
_entity_poly.pdbx_seq_one_letter_code
_entity_poly.pdbx_strand_id
1 'polypeptide(L)'
;GLGDVYKRQPTYMVWSTSNRSTLVRIPASRGKGTRVELRSADPSCNPYLEMALCLAAGLDGIKKGLKPAASYDNNVYELSDAQLKEKGVDCLPGTLEEAIKEAEEDPFIKETLGEHVFNNYIGGKREEWESYRTYVSQWEIDRYMINY
;
A
#
# COMPACT_ATOMS: atom_id res chain seq x y z
N GLY A 1 12.59 -12.42 5.28
CA GLY A 1 13.70 -11.54 5.65
C GLY A 1 13.38 -10.17 5.16
N LEU A 2 12.43 -9.79 5.56
CA LEU A 2 11.69 -8.77 4.88
C LEU A 2 11.69 -7.45 5.67
N GLY A 3 12.13 -7.45 6.93
CA GLY A 3 12.18 -6.26 7.76
C GLY A 3 13.04 -5.11 7.20
N ASP A 4 14.12 -5.40 6.50
CA ASP A 4 14.96 -4.36 5.88
C ASP A 4 14.31 -3.75 4.64
N VAL A 5 13.46 -4.50 3.96
CA VAL A 5 12.68 -4.02 2.81
C VAL A 5 11.59 -3.08 3.28
N TYR A 6 10.89 -3.40 4.35
CA TYR A 6 9.83 -2.57 4.91
C TYR A 6 10.30 -1.19 5.37
N LYS A 7 11.51 -1.07 5.90
CA LYS A 7 12.08 0.23 6.30
C LYS A 7 12.35 1.19 5.14
N ARG A 8 12.35 0.71 3.89
CA ARG A 8 12.61 1.51 2.69
C ARG A 8 11.43 1.61 1.74
N GLN A 9 10.38 0.86 1.98
CA GLN A 9 9.18 0.90 1.18
C GLN A 9 8.32 2.08 1.61
N PRO A 10 7.90 2.96 0.68
CA PRO A 10 7.09 4.10 1.03
C PRO A 10 5.67 3.66 1.38
N THR A 11 5.21 4.05 2.56
CA THR A 11 3.86 3.77 3.07
C THR A 11 2.97 5.00 3.13
N TYR A 12 3.53 6.18 2.93
CA TYR A 12 2.80 7.45 2.99
C TYR A 12 2.17 7.80 1.64
N MET A 13 0.87 8.07 1.63
CA MET A 13 0.06 8.32 0.42
C MET A 13 0.29 9.72 -0.16
N VAL A 14 1.51 9.99 -0.57
CA VAL A 14 1.94 11.23 -1.21
C VAL A 14 2.70 10.93 -2.50
N TRP A 15 2.86 11.96 -3.34
CA TRP A 15 3.62 11.84 -4.59
C TRP A 15 4.70 12.91 -4.74
N SER A 16 5.70 12.64 -5.56
CA SER A 16 6.74 13.60 -5.92
C SER A 16 7.37 13.29 -7.27
N THR A 17 8.10 14.25 -7.82
CA THR A 17 8.88 14.09 -9.05
C THR A 17 10.26 13.46 -8.80
N SER A 18 10.86 13.68 -7.64
CA SER A 18 12.24 13.26 -7.33
C SER A 18 12.38 12.46 -6.04
N ASN A 19 11.49 12.68 -5.07
CA ASN A 19 11.57 12.10 -3.73
C ASN A 19 11.28 10.59 -3.75
N ARG A 20 12.18 9.81 -3.15
CA ARG A 20 12.04 8.35 -3.06
C ARG A 20 11.28 7.86 -1.83
N SER A 21 10.93 8.75 -0.89
CA SER A 21 10.12 8.41 0.29
C SER A 21 8.61 8.44 0.01
N THR A 22 8.19 8.85 -1.19
CA THR A 22 6.78 8.96 -1.58
C THR A 22 6.25 7.67 -2.21
N LEU A 23 4.95 7.40 -2.02
CA LEU A 23 4.26 6.24 -2.58
C LEU A 23 4.25 6.25 -4.11
N VAL A 24 3.99 7.41 -4.69
CA VAL A 24 3.94 7.61 -6.14
C VAL A 24 5.06 8.55 -6.56
N ARG A 25 5.81 8.16 -7.59
CA ARG A 25 6.85 8.99 -8.19
C ARG A 25 6.56 9.23 -9.67
N ILE A 26 6.71 10.47 -10.11
CA ILE A 26 6.63 10.88 -11.51
C ILE A 26 8.00 11.39 -11.94
N PRO A 27 8.89 10.52 -12.48
CA PRO A 27 10.23 10.93 -12.88
C PRO A 27 10.23 12.05 -13.90
N ALA A 28 11.33 12.83 -13.92
CA ALA A 28 11.50 13.94 -14.86
C ALA A 28 11.65 13.49 -16.33
N SER A 29 11.93 12.21 -16.58
CA SER A 29 12.05 11.64 -17.92
C SER A 29 10.77 11.85 -18.74
N ARG A 30 10.95 12.23 -20.01
CA ARG A 30 9.85 12.48 -20.95
C ARG A 30 10.03 11.62 -22.22
N GLY A 31 9.05 11.66 -23.14
CA GLY A 31 9.01 10.83 -24.33
C GLY A 31 8.83 9.36 -23.97
N LYS A 32 9.67 8.47 -24.46
CA LYS A 32 9.59 7.03 -24.15
C LYS A 32 9.82 6.68 -22.67
N GLY A 33 10.37 7.60 -21.90
CA GLY A 33 10.60 7.43 -20.46
C GLY A 33 9.49 8.01 -19.57
N THR A 34 8.43 8.60 -20.16
CA THR A 34 7.30 9.15 -19.40
C THR A 34 6.56 8.02 -18.69
N ARG A 35 6.48 8.10 -17.35
CA ARG A 35 5.81 7.09 -16.54
C ARG A 35 5.40 7.62 -15.18
N VAL A 36 4.52 6.88 -14.55
CA VAL A 36 4.22 6.96 -13.12
C VAL A 36 4.75 5.69 -12.48
N GLU A 37 5.40 5.82 -11.35
CA GLU A 37 5.91 4.70 -10.57
C GLU A 37 5.11 4.56 -9.28
N LEU A 38 4.31 3.51 -9.14
CA LEU A 38 3.77 3.08 -7.85
C LEU A 38 4.88 2.29 -7.15
N ARG A 39 5.17 2.65 -5.89
CA ARG A 39 6.35 2.14 -5.18
C ARG A 39 6.03 1.26 -3.97
N SER A 40 4.74 1.03 -3.71
CA SER A 40 4.26 0.21 -2.60
C SER A 40 4.03 -1.25 -2.95
N ALA A 41 4.11 -1.61 -4.22
CA ALA A 41 3.87 -2.97 -4.67
C ALA A 41 4.78 -3.98 -3.95
N ASP A 42 4.17 -5.02 -3.37
CA ASP A 42 4.90 -6.12 -2.75
C ASP A 42 5.32 -7.14 -3.83
N PRO A 43 6.55 -7.66 -3.82
CA PRO A 43 6.98 -8.69 -4.76
C PRO A 43 6.13 -9.98 -4.73
N SER A 44 5.41 -10.22 -3.65
CA SER A 44 4.50 -11.36 -3.50
C SER A 44 3.06 -11.08 -3.94
N CYS A 45 2.74 -9.83 -4.35
CA CYS A 45 1.41 -9.47 -4.81
C CYS A 45 1.05 -10.22 -6.11
N ASN A 46 -0.26 -10.36 -6.37
CA ASN A 46 -0.72 -10.84 -7.67
C ASN A 46 -0.60 -9.71 -8.71
N PRO A 47 0.33 -9.81 -9.68
CA PRO A 47 0.60 -8.71 -10.60
C PRO A 47 -0.58 -8.40 -11.54
N TYR A 48 -1.45 -9.36 -11.81
CA TYR A 48 -2.64 -9.14 -12.65
C TYR A 48 -3.66 -8.28 -11.92
N LEU A 49 -3.92 -8.54 -10.64
CA LEU A 49 -4.86 -7.77 -9.83
C LEU A 49 -4.32 -6.36 -9.57
N GLU A 50 -3.03 -6.25 -9.24
CA GLU A 50 -2.37 -4.97 -9.02
C GLU A 50 -2.44 -4.08 -10.26
N MET A 51 -2.05 -4.61 -11.43
CA MET A 51 -2.07 -3.83 -12.68
C MET A 51 -3.50 -3.44 -13.08
N ALA A 52 -4.48 -4.31 -12.88
CA ALA A 52 -5.88 -4.00 -13.16
C ALA A 52 -6.39 -2.85 -12.29
N LEU A 53 -6.13 -2.90 -10.98
CA LEU A 53 -6.54 -1.84 -10.05
C LEU A 53 -5.81 -0.52 -10.31
N CYS A 54 -4.51 -0.55 -10.58
CA CYS A 54 -3.73 0.65 -10.91
C CYS A 54 -4.25 1.32 -12.19
N LEU A 55 -4.51 0.55 -13.23
CA LEU A 55 -5.03 1.06 -14.48
C LEU A 55 -6.44 1.63 -14.31
N ALA A 56 -7.32 0.91 -13.62
CA ALA A 56 -8.68 1.36 -13.35
C ALA A 56 -8.68 2.65 -12.52
N ALA A 57 -7.88 2.74 -11.46
CA ALA A 57 -7.76 3.94 -10.63
C ALA A 57 -7.24 5.15 -11.43
N GLY A 58 -6.23 4.94 -12.28
CA GLY A 58 -5.72 5.99 -13.14
C GLY A 58 -6.77 6.51 -14.15
N LEU A 59 -7.52 5.60 -14.77
CA LEU A 59 -8.61 5.94 -15.70
C LEU A 59 -9.78 6.62 -14.99
N ASP A 60 -10.13 6.20 -13.80
CA ASP A 60 -11.16 6.82 -12.98
C ASP A 60 -10.80 8.26 -12.64
N GLY A 61 -9.56 8.49 -12.19
CA GLY A 61 -9.05 9.83 -11.92
C GLY A 61 -9.12 10.75 -13.15
N ILE A 62 -8.77 10.24 -14.34
CA ILE A 62 -8.87 10.99 -15.60
C ILE A 62 -10.34 11.30 -15.92
N LYS A 63 -11.23 10.31 -15.82
CA LYS A 63 -12.67 10.49 -16.10
C LYS A 63 -13.32 11.50 -15.18
N LYS A 64 -12.94 11.51 -13.92
CA LYS A 64 -13.44 12.46 -12.90
C LYS A 64 -12.75 13.83 -12.96
N GLY A 65 -11.72 13.99 -13.78
CA GLY A 65 -10.93 15.23 -13.85
C GLY A 65 -10.21 15.57 -12.57
N LEU A 66 -9.82 14.56 -11.80
CA LEU A 66 -9.14 14.76 -10.52
C LEU A 66 -7.77 15.42 -10.73
N LYS A 67 -7.44 16.34 -9.84
CA LYS A 67 -6.12 16.95 -9.78
C LYS A 67 -5.39 16.39 -8.58
N PRO A 68 -4.12 15.95 -8.74
CA PRO A 68 -3.34 15.51 -7.60
C PRO A 68 -3.12 16.67 -6.61
N ALA A 69 -2.99 16.34 -5.33
CA ALA A 69 -2.55 17.30 -4.32
C ALA A 69 -1.15 17.85 -4.65
N ALA A 70 -0.66 18.83 -3.91
CA ALA A 70 0.70 19.35 -4.09
C ALA A 70 1.73 18.23 -3.91
N SER A 71 2.81 18.28 -4.71
CA SER A 71 3.92 17.32 -4.58
C SER A 71 4.60 17.47 -3.21
N TYR A 72 5.07 16.36 -2.67
CA TYR A 72 5.78 16.35 -1.41
C TYR A 72 7.29 16.07 -1.64
N ASP A 73 8.08 17.12 -1.62
CA ASP A 73 9.50 17.03 -2.00
C ASP A 73 10.47 16.85 -0.81
N ASN A 74 9.95 16.94 0.43
CA ASN A 74 10.74 16.69 1.64
C ASN A 74 10.73 15.20 2.01
N ASN A 75 11.67 14.77 2.85
CA ASN A 75 11.71 13.41 3.36
C ASN A 75 10.53 13.16 4.31
N VAL A 76 9.59 12.30 3.92
CA VAL A 76 8.38 12.00 4.70
C VAL A 76 8.74 11.25 5.98
N TYR A 77 9.81 10.47 5.99
CA TYR A 77 10.23 9.69 7.16
C TYR A 77 10.74 10.54 8.34
N GLU A 78 10.98 11.83 8.12
CA GLU A 78 11.40 12.77 9.17
C GLU A 78 10.23 13.44 9.89
N LEU A 79 9.00 13.19 9.42
CA LEU A 79 7.80 13.74 10.04
C LEU A 79 7.36 12.90 11.24
N SER A 80 6.96 13.57 12.31
CA SER A 80 6.22 12.94 13.39
C SER A 80 4.76 12.67 13.00
N ASP A 81 4.09 11.75 13.70
CA ASP A 81 2.68 11.43 13.48
C ASP A 81 1.78 12.67 13.55
N ALA A 82 2.07 13.60 14.46
CA ALA A 82 1.35 14.85 14.59
C ALA A 82 1.49 15.74 13.33
N GLN A 83 2.69 15.80 12.77
CA GLN A 83 2.97 16.56 11.54
C GLN A 83 2.35 15.90 10.31
N LEU A 84 2.34 14.57 10.24
CA LEU A 84 1.65 13.82 9.16
C LEU A 84 0.15 14.16 9.17
N LYS A 85 -0.46 14.09 10.34
CA LYS A 85 -1.89 14.40 10.51
C LYS A 85 -2.23 15.87 10.20
N GLU A 86 -1.40 16.80 10.64
CA GLU A 86 -1.56 18.24 10.33
C GLU A 86 -1.49 18.51 8.82
N LYS A 87 -0.63 17.76 8.10
CA LYS A 87 -0.45 17.89 6.64
C LYS A 87 -1.45 17.05 5.84
N GLY A 88 -2.34 16.30 6.49
CA GLY A 88 -3.28 15.40 5.82
C GLY A 88 -2.59 14.30 5.03
N VAL A 89 -1.45 13.82 5.51
CA VAL A 89 -0.72 12.71 4.90
C VAL A 89 -1.19 11.41 5.52
N ASP A 90 -1.92 10.63 4.75
CA ASP A 90 -2.39 9.31 5.14
C ASP A 90 -1.32 8.23 4.90
N CYS A 91 -1.46 7.11 5.60
CA CYS A 91 -0.59 5.95 5.46
C CYS A 91 -1.37 4.75 4.92
N LEU A 92 -0.66 3.86 4.24
CA LEU A 92 -1.18 2.54 3.92
C LEU A 92 -1.49 1.75 5.20
N PRO A 93 -2.44 0.80 5.15
CA PRO A 93 -2.73 -0.09 6.26
C PRO A 93 -1.48 -0.74 6.85
N GLY A 94 -1.39 -0.81 8.17
CA GLY A 94 -0.24 -1.37 8.88
C GLY A 94 -0.28 -2.89 9.04
N THR A 95 -1.45 -3.50 8.85
CA THR A 95 -1.67 -4.94 8.98
C THR A 95 -2.47 -5.48 7.81
N LEU A 96 -2.40 -6.81 7.60
CA LEU A 96 -3.23 -7.46 6.58
C LEU A 96 -4.73 -7.35 6.90
N GLU A 97 -5.10 -7.37 8.18
CA GLU A 97 -6.50 -7.19 8.61
C GLU A 97 -7.04 -5.82 8.23
N GLU A 98 -6.27 -4.76 8.50
CA GLU A 98 -6.64 -3.39 8.10
C GLU A 98 -6.76 -3.28 6.58
N ALA A 99 -5.81 -3.86 5.83
CA ALA A 99 -5.85 -3.84 4.37
C ALA A 99 -7.07 -4.59 3.79
N ILE A 100 -7.47 -5.71 4.41
CA ILE A 100 -8.69 -6.44 4.04
C ILE A 100 -9.91 -5.56 4.27
N LYS A 101 -9.99 -4.91 5.43
CA LYS A 101 -11.12 -4.05 5.78
C LYS A 101 -11.25 -2.88 4.82
N GLU A 102 -10.18 -2.17 4.54
CA GLU A 102 -10.17 -1.08 3.55
C GLU A 102 -10.63 -1.55 2.17
N ALA A 103 -10.16 -2.74 1.74
CA ALA A 103 -10.57 -3.30 0.45
C ALA A 103 -12.05 -3.69 0.41
N GLU A 104 -12.65 -4.09 1.52
CA GLU A 104 -14.07 -4.43 1.62
C GLU A 104 -14.98 -3.20 1.67
N GLU A 105 -14.50 -2.13 2.29
CA GLU A 105 -15.23 -0.88 2.42
C GLU A 105 -15.20 -0.04 1.12
N ASP A 106 -14.25 -0.31 0.22
CA ASP A 106 -14.14 0.41 -1.06
C ASP A 106 -14.88 -0.31 -2.21
N PRO A 107 -16.05 0.21 -2.63
CA PRO A 107 -16.82 -0.38 -3.73
C PRO A 107 -16.05 -0.40 -5.06
N PHE A 108 -15.11 0.52 -5.27
CA PHE A 108 -14.31 0.59 -6.49
C PHE A 108 -13.49 -0.67 -6.73
N ILE A 109 -12.93 -1.26 -5.68
CA ILE A 109 -12.13 -2.48 -5.77
C ILE A 109 -13.03 -3.65 -6.24
N LYS A 110 -14.20 -3.81 -5.61
CA LYS A 110 -15.16 -4.84 -5.99
C LYS A 110 -15.69 -4.66 -7.41
N GLU A 111 -16.01 -3.46 -7.80
CA GLU A 111 -16.46 -3.13 -9.18
C GLU A 111 -15.37 -3.42 -10.21
N THR A 112 -14.13 -3.10 -9.91
CA THR A 112 -13.00 -3.31 -10.82
C THR A 112 -12.67 -4.78 -11.02
N LEU A 113 -12.63 -5.56 -9.94
CA LEU A 113 -12.26 -6.98 -9.98
C LEU A 113 -13.41 -7.90 -10.36
N GLY A 114 -14.64 -7.44 -10.18
CA GLY A 114 -15.85 -8.25 -10.25
C GLY A 114 -16.04 -9.12 -9.00
N GLU A 115 -17.30 -9.44 -8.72
CA GLU A 115 -17.69 -10.09 -7.47
C GLU A 115 -17.00 -11.42 -7.20
N HIS A 116 -16.85 -12.25 -8.24
CA HIS A 116 -16.24 -13.56 -8.11
C HIS A 116 -14.75 -13.47 -7.68
N VAL A 117 -13.96 -12.66 -8.38
CA VAL A 117 -12.53 -12.49 -8.08
C VAL A 117 -12.34 -11.82 -6.74
N PHE A 118 -13.12 -10.77 -6.47
CA PHE A 118 -13.08 -10.05 -5.20
C PHE A 118 -13.34 -10.97 -4.01
N ASN A 119 -14.45 -11.73 -4.02
CA ASN A 119 -14.83 -12.60 -2.91
C ASN A 119 -13.80 -13.70 -2.65
N ASN A 120 -13.26 -14.33 -3.71
CA ASN A 120 -12.23 -15.35 -3.57
C ASN A 120 -10.91 -14.77 -3.04
N TYR A 121 -10.51 -13.59 -3.52
CA TYR A 121 -9.29 -12.92 -3.06
C TYR A 121 -9.38 -12.53 -1.58
N ILE A 122 -10.47 -11.87 -1.20
CA ILE A 122 -10.70 -11.45 0.19
C ILE A 122 -10.82 -12.67 1.12
N GLY A 123 -11.55 -13.72 0.69
CA GLY A 123 -11.66 -14.98 1.44
C GLY A 123 -10.29 -15.60 1.72
N GLY A 124 -9.45 -15.75 0.70
CA GLY A 124 -8.09 -16.27 0.87
C GLY A 124 -7.21 -15.38 1.76
N LYS A 125 -7.35 -14.04 1.69
CA LYS A 125 -6.60 -13.14 2.56
C LYS A 125 -7.06 -13.18 4.02
N ARG A 126 -8.33 -13.43 4.28
CA ARG A 126 -8.84 -13.67 5.63
C ARG A 126 -8.29 -14.97 6.23
N GLU A 127 -8.25 -16.05 5.46
CA GLU A 127 -7.64 -17.32 5.89
C GLU A 127 -6.16 -17.16 6.20
N GLU A 128 -5.43 -16.41 5.36
CA GLU A 128 -4.02 -16.07 5.58
C GLU A 128 -3.83 -15.30 6.88
N TRP A 129 -4.66 -14.28 7.14
CA TRP A 129 -4.62 -13.50 8.37
C TRP A 129 -4.91 -14.35 9.60
N GLU A 130 -5.96 -15.18 9.57
CA GLU A 130 -6.29 -16.09 10.67
C GLU A 130 -5.14 -17.06 11.00
N SER A 131 -4.52 -17.61 9.97
CA SER A 131 -3.35 -18.48 10.12
C SER A 131 -2.17 -17.74 10.75
N TYR A 132 -1.89 -16.53 10.27
CA TYR A 132 -0.78 -15.71 10.78
C TYR A 132 -1.00 -15.26 12.23
N ARG A 133 -2.17 -14.71 12.57
CA ARG A 133 -2.43 -14.14 13.90
C ARG A 133 -2.49 -15.17 15.02
N THR A 134 -2.73 -16.44 14.66
CA THR A 134 -2.75 -17.56 15.61
C THR A 134 -1.41 -18.30 15.70
N TYR A 135 -0.45 -17.95 14.84
CA TYR A 135 0.86 -18.58 14.81
C TYR A 135 1.74 -18.09 15.95
N VAL A 136 2.18 -19.01 16.81
CA VAL A 136 3.14 -18.70 17.87
C VAL A 136 4.55 -18.63 17.27
N SER A 137 5.11 -17.45 17.27
CA SER A 137 6.44 -17.22 16.68
C SER A 137 7.57 -17.71 17.59
N GLN A 138 8.72 -18.03 17.00
CA GLN A 138 9.91 -18.37 17.77
C GLN A 138 10.31 -17.24 18.73
N TRP A 139 10.12 -15.99 18.33
CA TRP A 139 10.37 -14.84 19.19
C TRP A 139 9.52 -14.84 20.46
N GLU A 140 8.22 -15.21 20.37
CA GLU A 140 7.34 -15.33 21.54
C GLU A 140 7.76 -16.49 22.44
N ILE A 141 8.13 -17.62 21.84
CA ILE A 141 8.65 -18.78 22.59
C ILE A 141 9.90 -18.38 23.36
N ASP A 142 10.88 -17.78 22.71
CA ASP A 142 12.14 -17.36 23.33
C ASP A 142 11.92 -16.28 24.39
N ARG A 143 10.94 -15.41 24.21
CA ARG A 143 10.66 -14.29 25.11
C ARG A 143 9.87 -14.69 26.33
N TYR A 144 8.86 -15.54 26.16
CA TYR A 144 7.88 -15.80 27.19
C TYR A 144 7.96 -17.19 27.81
N MET A 145 8.42 -18.23 27.11
CA MET A 145 8.47 -19.58 27.65
C MET A 145 9.76 -19.91 28.40
N ILE A 146 10.87 -19.22 28.11
CA ILE A 146 12.18 -19.50 28.80
C ILE A 146 12.30 -18.71 30.08
N ASN A 147 11.52 -17.68 30.31
CA ASN A 147 11.62 -16.79 31.47
C ASN A 147 10.51 -16.96 32.51
N TYR A 148 9.72 -18.04 32.40
CA TYR A 148 8.67 -18.40 33.37
C TYR A 148 8.84 -19.80 33.89
#